data_2af0508a1551f3656d2fc74ffd1905a9
#
_entry.id   2af0508a1551f3656d2fc74ffd1905a9
#
_cell.length_a   1.000
_cell.length_b   1.000
_cell.length_c   1.000
_cell.angle_alpha   90.00
_cell.angle_beta   90.00
_cell.angle_gamma   90.00
#
_symmetry.space_group_name_H-M   'P 1'
#
loop_
_entity.id
_entity.type
_entity.pdbx_description
1 polymer ?
#
loop_
_entity_poly.entity_id
_entity_poly.type
_entity_poly.pdbx_seq_one_letter_code
_entity_poly.pdbx_strand_id
1 'polypeptide(L)'
;VVIEAVGLSDLKRFYDLAPKAATELARIAINQSAERVGLKLAQRAMAAQVNFPRGYFSEIGRSGKPNFGMAYRATNANLEAGIAGRQQPTSLSRFATERGRFVGGRHRRGTPITVTVQPGRVTTFKRNAFFLRLRNNNIGLGIRLKNGEILTNTHGAKLITSGPLKGVALLYGPSVDQVFRTVAVDISPEVLDALTFEFLRQFELRSADL
;
A
#
# COMPACT_ATOMS: atom_id res chain seq x y z
N VAL A 1 -6.54 31.74 1.40
CA VAL A 1 -6.72 31.65 -0.06
C VAL A 1 -8.20 31.43 -0.27
N VAL A 2 -8.91 32.44 -0.78
CA VAL A 2 -10.32 32.33 -1.20
C VAL A 2 -10.27 31.71 -2.59
N ILE A 3 -10.73 30.48 -2.73
CA ILE A 3 -10.95 29.87 -4.04
C ILE A 3 -12.33 30.36 -4.48
N GLU A 4 -12.37 31.37 -5.31
CA GLU A 4 -13.58 31.73 -6.06
C GLU A 4 -13.77 30.64 -7.13
N ALA A 5 -14.63 29.68 -6.85
CA ALA A 5 -15.07 28.72 -7.85
C ALA A 5 -16.12 29.41 -8.73
N VAL A 6 -15.72 29.74 -9.94
CA VAL A 6 -16.64 30.14 -11.02
C VAL A 6 -17.65 28.99 -11.19
N GLY A 7 -18.95 29.27 -11.08
CA GLY A 7 -20.02 28.27 -11.19
C GLY A 7 -20.62 27.80 -9.84
N LEU A 8 -20.21 28.34 -8.72
CA LEU A 8 -20.74 27.95 -7.39
C LEU A 8 -22.23 28.27 -7.24
N SER A 9 -22.71 29.34 -7.87
CA SER A 9 -24.12 29.71 -7.93
C SER A 9 -24.97 28.70 -8.69
N ASP A 10 -24.45 28.24 -9.83
CA ASP A 10 -25.12 27.24 -10.67
C ASP A 10 -25.12 25.86 -10.01
N LEU A 11 -24.02 25.53 -9.35
CA LEU A 11 -23.89 24.30 -8.56
C LEU A 11 -24.89 24.29 -7.38
N LYS A 12 -25.01 25.43 -6.65
CA LYS A 12 -25.96 25.54 -5.56
C LYS A 12 -27.39 25.41 -6.06
N ARG A 13 -27.75 26.11 -7.14
CA ARG A 13 -29.06 26.02 -7.77
C ARG A 13 -29.38 24.60 -8.23
N PHE A 14 -28.43 23.91 -8.84
CA PHE A 14 -28.57 22.50 -9.24
C PHE A 14 -28.81 21.60 -8.03
N TYR A 15 -28.04 21.78 -6.94
CA TYR A 15 -28.21 21.01 -5.71
C TYR A 15 -29.59 21.22 -5.09
N ASP A 16 -30.10 22.45 -5.10
CA ASP A 16 -31.40 22.79 -4.56
C ASP A 16 -32.55 22.21 -5.43
N LEU A 17 -32.38 22.17 -6.75
CA LEU A 17 -33.40 21.67 -7.69
C LEU A 17 -33.38 20.14 -7.88
N ALA A 18 -32.21 19.55 -7.80
CA ALA A 18 -32.01 18.12 -8.07
C ALA A 18 -31.07 17.44 -7.06
N PRO A 19 -31.42 17.42 -5.75
CA PRO A 19 -30.50 16.94 -4.71
C PRO A 19 -30.10 15.46 -4.89
N LYS A 20 -30.97 14.61 -5.42
CA LYS A 20 -30.64 13.21 -5.71
C LYS A 20 -29.61 13.08 -6.82
N ALA A 21 -29.72 13.88 -7.88
CA ALA A 21 -28.77 13.89 -8.98
C ALA A 21 -27.41 14.43 -8.51
N ALA A 22 -27.39 15.50 -7.71
CA ALA A 22 -26.17 16.05 -7.13
C ALA A 22 -25.43 15.02 -6.24
N THR A 23 -26.17 14.30 -5.39
CA THR A 23 -25.62 13.21 -4.57
C THR A 23 -25.00 12.11 -5.43
N GLU A 24 -25.68 11.72 -6.50
CA GLU A 24 -25.16 10.68 -7.42
C GLU A 24 -23.88 11.14 -8.14
N LEU A 25 -23.84 12.40 -8.61
CA LEU A 25 -22.64 12.97 -9.21
C LEU A 25 -21.46 12.99 -8.24
N ALA A 26 -21.68 13.45 -7.00
CA ALA A 26 -20.66 13.45 -5.97
C ALA A 26 -20.14 12.02 -5.70
N ARG A 27 -21.03 11.05 -5.58
CA ARG A 27 -20.67 9.63 -5.39
C ARG A 27 -19.78 9.11 -6.54
N ILE A 28 -20.14 9.42 -7.77
CA ILE A 28 -19.37 9.00 -8.95
C ILE A 28 -18.00 9.67 -8.94
N ALA A 29 -17.94 10.99 -8.74
CA ALA A 29 -16.70 11.75 -8.71
C ALA A 29 -15.75 11.26 -7.63
N ILE A 30 -16.24 11.03 -6.39
CA ILE A 30 -15.44 10.51 -5.27
C ILE A 30 -14.86 9.14 -5.63
N ASN A 31 -15.67 8.21 -6.12
CA ASN A 31 -15.21 6.88 -6.45
C ASN A 31 -14.19 6.87 -7.60
N GLN A 32 -14.41 7.66 -8.64
CA GLN A 32 -13.50 7.73 -9.78
C GLN A 32 -12.18 8.39 -9.42
N SER A 33 -12.20 9.49 -8.66
CA SER A 33 -10.99 10.17 -8.20
C SER A 33 -10.17 9.29 -7.28
N ALA A 34 -10.79 8.60 -6.32
CA ALA A 34 -10.09 7.67 -5.44
C ALA A 34 -9.48 6.50 -6.21
N GLU A 35 -10.23 5.88 -7.12
CA GLU A 35 -9.80 4.68 -7.84
C GLU A 35 -8.80 4.97 -8.96
N ARG A 36 -9.04 6.02 -9.78
CA ARG A 36 -8.22 6.31 -10.96
C ARG A 36 -7.00 7.15 -10.66
N VAL A 37 -7.11 8.08 -9.70
CA VAL A 37 -6.04 9.03 -9.36
C VAL A 37 -5.41 8.67 -8.03
N GLY A 38 -6.18 8.62 -6.95
CA GLY A 38 -5.68 8.40 -5.60
C GLY A 38 -4.86 7.12 -5.45
N LEU A 39 -5.35 5.99 -5.96
CA LEU A 39 -4.60 4.74 -5.92
C LEU A 39 -3.28 4.80 -6.71
N LYS A 40 -3.27 5.44 -7.88
CA LYS A 40 -2.07 5.53 -8.73
C LYS A 40 -1.02 6.45 -8.12
N LEU A 41 -1.43 7.60 -7.59
CA LEU A 41 -0.54 8.55 -6.92
C LEU A 41 0.09 7.90 -5.68
N ALA A 42 -0.74 7.27 -4.85
CA ALA A 42 -0.26 6.57 -3.67
C ALA A 42 0.72 5.44 -4.01
N GLN A 43 0.42 4.61 -5.00
CA GLN A 43 1.32 3.54 -5.45
C GLN A 43 2.66 4.10 -5.93
N ARG A 44 2.65 5.19 -6.70
CA ARG A 44 3.87 5.86 -7.19
C ARG A 44 4.68 6.43 -6.03
N ALA A 45 4.04 7.15 -5.12
CA ALA A 45 4.70 7.76 -3.96
C ALA A 45 5.28 6.69 -3.02
N MET A 46 4.53 5.61 -2.75
CA MET A 46 5.03 4.48 -1.96
C MET A 46 6.20 3.76 -2.63
N ALA A 47 6.16 3.57 -3.96
CA ALA A 47 7.25 2.92 -4.70
C ALA A 47 8.53 3.77 -4.72
N ALA A 48 8.42 5.10 -4.60
CA ALA A 48 9.57 5.99 -4.44
C ALA A 48 10.24 5.85 -3.06
N GLN A 49 9.48 5.48 -2.03
CA GLN A 49 10.02 5.30 -0.67
C GLN A 49 10.47 3.87 -0.37
N VAL A 50 9.75 2.86 -0.90
CA VAL A 50 9.98 1.45 -0.58
C VAL A 50 9.91 0.60 -1.85
N ASN A 51 10.91 -0.23 -2.01
CA ASN A 51 11.13 -1.09 -3.19
C ASN A 51 10.22 -2.33 -3.17
N PHE A 52 8.91 -2.12 -3.07
CA PHE A 52 7.96 -3.23 -3.13
C PHE A 52 8.11 -4.02 -4.44
N PRO A 53 8.04 -5.36 -4.40
CA PRO A 53 8.10 -6.17 -5.61
C PRO A 53 7.03 -5.79 -6.63
N ARG A 54 7.35 -5.94 -7.90
CA ARG A 54 6.37 -5.70 -8.98
C ARG A 54 5.11 -6.52 -8.74
N GLY A 55 3.95 -5.89 -8.86
CA GLY A 55 2.64 -6.52 -8.64
C GLY A 55 2.26 -6.74 -7.18
N TYR A 56 3.12 -6.36 -6.21
CA TYR A 56 2.85 -6.60 -4.80
C TYR A 56 1.56 -5.94 -4.30
N PHE A 57 1.25 -4.75 -4.77
CA PHE A 57 0.04 -4.03 -4.37
C PHE A 57 -1.25 -4.74 -4.78
N SER A 58 -1.26 -5.40 -5.94
CA SER A 58 -2.41 -6.15 -6.46
C SER A 58 -2.46 -7.62 -6.00
N GLU A 59 -1.41 -8.12 -5.35
CA GLU A 59 -1.41 -9.47 -4.77
C GLU A 59 -2.56 -9.62 -3.76
N ILE A 60 -3.36 -10.67 -3.93
CA ILE A 60 -4.48 -10.97 -3.02
C ILE A 60 -3.92 -11.59 -1.74
N GLY A 61 -4.20 -10.94 -0.61
CA GLY A 61 -3.84 -11.43 0.71
C GLY A 61 -4.78 -12.52 1.24
N ARG A 62 -4.54 -12.98 2.47
CA ARG A 62 -5.41 -13.97 3.16
C ARG A 62 -6.86 -13.50 3.34
N SER A 63 -7.08 -12.20 3.39
CA SER A 63 -8.41 -11.59 3.52
C SER A 63 -9.22 -11.62 2.22
N GLY A 64 -8.67 -12.16 1.13
CA GLY A 64 -9.29 -12.09 -0.19
C GLY A 64 -9.23 -10.70 -0.83
N LYS A 65 -8.54 -9.74 -0.20
CA LYS A 65 -8.37 -8.37 -0.69
C LYS A 65 -6.95 -8.13 -1.19
N PRO A 66 -6.73 -7.20 -2.15
CA PRO A 66 -5.40 -6.81 -2.58
C PRO A 66 -4.61 -6.19 -1.41
N ASN A 67 -3.28 -6.25 -1.49
CA ASN A 67 -2.40 -5.64 -0.49
C ASN A 67 -2.55 -4.10 -0.42
N PHE A 68 -3.04 -3.47 -1.49
CA PHE A 68 -3.38 -2.05 -1.54
C PHE A 68 -4.54 -1.81 -2.51
N GLY A 69 -5.57 -1.12 -2.07
CA GLY A 69 -6.75 -0.86 -2.90
C GLY A 69 -7.85 -0.10 -2.17
N MET A 70 -9.02 -0.05 -2.80
CA MET A 70 -10.21 0.54 -2.18
C MET A 70 -10.64 -0.31 -0.97
N ALA A 71 -10.76 0.32 0.18
CA ALA A 71 -11.30 -0.28 1.39
C ALA A 71 -12.84 -0.30 1.34
N TYR A 72 -13.42 0.82 0.93
CA TYR A 72 -14.85 0.99 0.68
C TYR A 72 -15.06 2.07 -0.38
N ARG A 73 -16.24 2.06 -1.00
CA ARG A 73 -16.67 3.02 -2.00
C ARG A 73 -17.75 3.93 -1.44
N ALA A 74 -17.80 5.16 -1.94
CA ALA A 74 -18.89 6.07 -1.65
C ALA A 74 -20.22 5.49 -2.14
N THR A 75 -21.25 5.70 -1.35
CA THR A 75 -22.65 5.38 -1.65
C THR A 75 -23.48 6.65 -1.59
N ASN A 76 -24.74 6.60 -2.02
CA ASN A 76 -25.64 7.77 -1.92
C ASN A 76 -25.95 8.12 -0.44
N ALA A 77 -25.82 7.17 0.48
CA ALA A 77 -26.03 7.39 1.90
C ALA A 77 -24.78 7.88 2.62
N ASN A 78 -23.58 7.57 2.08
CA ASN A 78 -22.30 8.00 2.63
C ASN A 78 -21.35 8.37 1.48
N LEU A 79 -21.08 9.67 1.35
CA LEU A 79 -20.22 10.25 0.30
C LEU A 79 -18.74 10.19 0.70
N GLU A 80 -18.30 9.03 1.15
CA GLU A 80 -16.90 8.75 1.45
C GLU A 80 -16.38 7.54 0.69
N ALA A 81 -15.13 7.61 0.22
CA ALA A 81 -14.40 6.47 -0.28
C ALA A 81 -13.07 6.34 0.47
N GLY A 82 -12.70 5.12 0.80
CA GLY A 82 -11.48 4.84 1.54
C GLY A 82 -10.49 4.01 0.75
N ILE A 83 -9.22 4.37 0.85
CA ILE A 83 -8.09 3.59 0.35
C ILE A 83 -7.37 2.98 1.56
N ALA A 84 -7.00 1.73 1.49
CA ALA A 84 -6.27 1.06 2.55
C ALA A 84 -5.16 0.16 2.03
N GLY A 85 -4.12 0.04 2.83
CA GLY A 85 -3.02 -0.89 2.65
C GLY A 85 -3.09 -2.04 3.65
N ARG A 86 -2.44 -3.14 3.32
CA ARG A 86 -2.26 -4.27 4.21
C ARG A 86 -1.44 -3.83 5.44
N GLN A 87 -1.98 -4.03 6.63
CA GLN A 87 -1.35 -3.65 7.90
C GLN A 87 -0.24 -4.61 8.32
N GLN A 88 -0.30 -5.88 7.89
CA GLN A 88 0.74 -6.87 8.25
C GLN A 88 2.07 -6.51 7.60
N PRO A 89 3.18 -6.58 8.37
CA PRO A 89 4.52 -6.32 7.85
C PRO A 89 4.86 -7.20 6.66
N THR A 90 5.59 -6.64 5.71
CA THR A 90 6.08 -7.36 4.53
C THR A 90 7.29 -8.21 4.90
N SER A 91 7.29 -9.51 4.57
CA SER A 91 8.48 -10.34 4.80
C SER A 91 9.70 -9.74 4.10
N LEU A 92 10.81 -9.60 4.83
CA LEU A 92 12.04 -9.01 4.28
C LEU A 92 12.60 -9.82 3.10
N SER A 93 12.27 -11.11 3.01
CA SER A 93 12.60 -11.95 1.86
C SER A 93 12.03 -11.43 0.53
N ARG A 94 10.96 -10.62 0.57
CA ARG A 94 10.37 -10.02 -0.63
C ARG A 94 11.26 -8.98 -1.29
N PHE A 95 12.13 -8.37 -0.50
CA PHE A 95 13.09 -7.35 -0.95
C PHE A 95 14.49 -7.94 -1.25
N ALA A 96 14.64 -9.26 -1.15
CA ALA A 96 15.91 -9.93 -1.37
C ALA A 96 16.10 -10.31 -2.84
N THR A 97 17.26 -9.98 -3.38
CA THR A 97 17.65 -10.29 -4.76
C THR A 97 17.74 -11.80 -4.99
N GLU A 98 18.21 -12.56 -3.99
CA GLU A 98 18.45 -14.00 -4.08
C GLU A 98 17.20 -14.87 -3.84
N ARG A 99 16.05 -14.24 -3.54
CA ARG A 99 14.79 -14.95 -3.27
C ARG A 99 14.39 -15.88 -4.43
N GLY A 100 14.55 -15.43 -5.67
CA GLY A 100 14.26 -16.23 -6.85
C GLY A 100 15.15 -17.47 -6.96
N ARG A 101 16.43 -17.35 -6.59
CA ARG A 101 17.38 -18.48 -6.56
C ARG A 101 17.00 -19.51 -5.50
N PHE A 102 16.54 -19.08 -4.35
CA PHE A 102 16.05 -19.98 -3.30
C PHE A 102 14.81 -20.75 -3.76
N VAL A 103 13.84 -20.08 -4.37
CA VAL A 103 12.63 -20.72 -4.93
C VAL A 103 13.00 -21.78 -5.97
N GLY A 104 13.98 -21.48 -6.82
CA GLY A 104 14.49 -22.42 -7.84
C GLY A 104 15.48 -23.48 -7.30
N GLY A 105 15.68 -23.58 -5.98
CA GLY A 105 16.62 -24.52 -5.36
C GLY A 105 18.11 -24.22 -5.62
N ARG A 106 18.43 -23.04 -6.15
CA ARG A 106 19.80 -22.64 -6.53
C ARG A 106 20.55 -21.87 -5.43
N HIS A 107 19.83 -21.41 -4.41
CA HIS A 107 20.47 -20.66 -3.31
C HIS A 107 21.14 -21.64 -2.33
N ARG A 108 22.46 -21.53 -2.18
CA ARG A 108 23.22 -22.35 -1.24
C ARG A 108 23.16 -21.75 0.17
N ARG A 109 23.07 -22.62 1.18
CA ARG A 109 23.15 -22.21 2.60
C ARG A 109 24.49 -21.52 2.87
N GLY A 110 24.44 -20.39 3.58
CA GLY A 110 25.64 -19.59 3.93
C GLY A 110 26.10 -18.59 2.88
N THR A 111 25.42 -18.51 1.71
CA THR A 111 25.63 -17.41 0.77
C THR A 111 25.09 -16.10 1.34
N PRO A 112 25.78 -14.96 1.12
CA PRO A 112 25.23 -13.64 1.49
C PRO A 112 23.87 -13.39 0.87
N ILE A 113 22.99 -12.75 1.62
CA ILE A 113 21.65 -12.33 1.15
C ILE A 113 21.59 -10.81 1.12
N THR A 114 21.28 -10.29 -0.04
CA THR A 114 21.21 -8.84 -0.29
C THR A 114 19.76 -8.40 -0.31
N VAL A 115 19.43 -7.37 0.46
CA VAL A 115 18.08 -6.83 0.61
C VAL A 115 18.10 -5.34 0.29
N THR A 116 17.14 -4.90 -0.51
CA THR A 116 16.96 -3.49 -0.88
C THR A 116 15.54 -3.06 -0.55
N VAL A 117 15.33 -2.55 0.67
CA VAL A 117 14.01 -2.06 1.12
C VAL A 117 13.76 -0.65 0.59
N GLN A 118 14.72 0.26 0.77
CA GLN A 118 14.65 1.61 0.24
C GLN A 118 15.42 1.67 -1.08
N PRO A 119 14.91 2.37 -2.10
CA PRO A 119 15.63 2.57 -3.35
C PRO A 119 17.04 3.11 -3.09
N GLY A 120 18.04 2.51 -3.72
CA GLY A 120 19.46 2.90 -3.57
C GLY A 120 20.13 2.46 -2.26
N ARG A 121 19.40 1.96 -1.26
CA ARG A 121 19.99 1.52 0.02
C ARG A 121 20.02 0.00 0.13
N VAL A 122 21.21 -0.55 0.00
CA VAL A 122 21.45 -2.00 0.02
C VAL A 122 21.93 -2.45 1.39
N THR A 123 21.32 -3.52 1.91
CA THR A 123 21.76 -4.19 3.14
C THR A 123 22.15 -5.62 2.82
N THR A 124 23.35 -6.05 3.21
CA THR A 124 23.85 -7.41 2.97
C THR A 124 23.98 -8.19 4.29
N PHE A 125 23.28 -9.29 4.40
CA PHE A 125 23.42 -10.27 5.48
C PHE A 125 24.44 -11.32 5.08
N LYS A 126 25.62 -11.35 5.72
CA LYS A 126 26.74 -12.19 5.28
C LYS A 126 26.52 -13.68 5.53
N ARG A 127 26.47 -14.17 6.78
CA ARG A 127 26.44 -15.62 7.08
C ARG A 127 25.31 -16.09 7.98
N ASN A 128 24.69 -15.19 8.72
CA ASN A 128 23.70 -15.54 9.76
C ASN A 128 22.26 -15.56 9.23
N ALA A 129 22.04 -15.02 8.04
CA ALA A 129 20.72 -14.99 7.43
C ALA A 129 20.54 -16.15 6.46
N PHE A 130 19.32 -16.64 6.40
CA PHE A 130 18.93 -17.72 5.50
C PHE A 130 17.44 -17.62 5.17
N PHE A 131 17.10 -18.14 3.99
CA PHE A 131 15.69 -18.30 3.62
C PHE A 131 15.12 -19.55 4.26
N LEU A 132 13.85 -19.47 4.64
CA LEU A 132 13.09 -20.61 5.16
C LEU A 132 11.67 -20.60 4.58
N ARG A 133 11.13 -21.80 4.37
CA ARG A 133 9.75 -21.99 3.96
C ARG A 133 8.88 -22.08 5.23
N LEU A 134 7.91 -21.18 5.33
CA LEU A 134 6.98 -21.13 6.45
C LEU A 134 5.83 -22.13 6.24
N ARG A 135 5.08 -22.46 7.31
CA ARG A 135 3.94 -23.41 7.24
C ARG A 135 2.89 -23.06 6.18
N ASN A 136 2.73 -21.78 5.88
CA ASN A 136 1.82 -21.28 4.85
C ASN A 136 2.45 -21.23 3.43
N ASN A 137 3.53 -21.95 3.24
CA ASN A 137 4.32 -22.02 2.01
C ASN A 137 4.98 -20.68 1.59
N ASN A 138 4.88 -19.62 2.40
CA ASN A 138 5.59 -18.37 2.15
C ASN A 138 7.06 -18.50 2.48
N ILE A 139 7.89 -17.70 1.80
CA ILE A 139 9.31 -17.62 2.08
C ILE A 139 9.55 -16.52 3.09
N GLY A 140 10.21 -16.86 4.20
CA GLY A 140 10.72 -15.93 5.18
C GLY A 140 12.23 -15.72 5.03
N LEU A 141 12.72 -14.59 5.52
CA LEU A 141 14.14 -14.36 5.80
C LEU A 141 14.34 -14.42 7.31
N GLY A 142 15.17 -15.32 7.77
CA GLY A 142 15.49 -15.49 9.18
C GLY A 142 16.97 -15.25 9.46
N ILE A 143 17.25 -14.80 10.68
CA ILE A 143 18.60 -14.73 11.25
C ILE A 143 18.63 -15.65 12.46
N ARG A 144 19.67 -16.50 12.56
CA ARG A 144 19.91 -17.28 13.77
C ARG A 144 20.67 -16.41 14.76
N LEU A 145 20.06 -16.20 15.92
CA LEU A 145 20.68 -15.48 17.03
C LEU A 145 21.64 -16.42 17.76
N LYS A 146 22.78 -15.90 18.18
CA LYS A 146 23.68 -16.58 19.12
C LYS A 146 23.09 -16.48 20.53
N ASN A 147 23.47 -17.38 21.42
CA ASN A 147 23.04 -17.35 22.83
C ASN A 147 23.41 -15.99 23.46
N GLY A 148 22.40 -15.29 24.00
CA GLY A 148 22.56 -13.98 24.61
C GLY A 148 22.51 -12.78 23.64
N GLU A 149 22.41 -13.02 22.33
CA GLU A 149 22.28 -11.93 21.34
C GLU A 149 20.85 -11.41 21.35
N ILE A 150 20.69 -10.13 21.66
CA ILE A 150 19.40 -9.43 21.62
C ILE A 150 19.35 -8.63 20.32
N LEU A 151 18.25 -8.74 19.58
CA LEU A 151 17.99 -7.84 18.45
C LEU A 151 17.71 -6.45 19.00
N THR A 152 18.68 -5.57 18.92
CA THR A 152 18.60 -4.18 19.44
C THR A 152 17.63 -3.28 18.67
N ASN A 153 17.17 -3.70 17.48
CA ASN A 153 16.15 -2.99 16.69
C ASN A 153 15.03 -3.97 16.32
N THR A 154 14.11 -4.17 17.23
CA THR A 154 12.98 -5.12 17.10
C THR A 154 11.85 -4.67 16.18
N HIS A 155 11.93 -3.50 15.59
CA HIS A 155 10.96 -3.08 14.58
C HIS A 155 11.11 -3.93 13.32
N GLY A 156 10.23 -4.94 13.20
CA GLY A 156 10.19 -5.83 12.06
C GLY A 156 10.86 -7.19 12.25
N ALA A 157 11.09 -7.66 13.47
CA ALA A 157 11.56 -9.02 13.72
C ALA A 157 10.59 -9.80 14.62
N LYS A 158 10.38 -11.09 14.32
CA LYS A 158 9.58 -12.02 15.14
C LYS A 158 10.44 -13.21 15.53
N LEU A 159 10.73 -13.36 16.82
CA LEU A 159 11.48 -14.49 17.35
C LEU A 159 10.62 -15.76 17.35
N ILE A 160 11.20 -16.86 16.88
CA ILE A 160 10.62 -18.20 17.00
C ILE A 160 11.08 -18.79 18.32
N THR A 161 10.14 -19.05 19.22
CA THR A 161 10.41 -19.47 20.60
C THR A 161 10.35 -20.99 20.80
N SER A 162 9.87 -21.76 19.81
CA SER A 162 9.70 -23.22 19.94
C SER A 162 9.98 -23.96 18.64
N GLY A 163 10.19 -25.27 18.75
CA GLY A 163 10.43 -26.20 17.65
C GLY A 163 11.84 -26.11 17.05
N PRO A 164 12.05 -26.73 15.87
CA PRO A 164 13.39 -26.84 15.23
C PRO A 164 14.03 -25.51 14.85
N LEU A 165 13.22 -24.45 14.77
CA LEU A 165 13.66 -23.09 14.44
C LEU A 165 13.73 -22.17 15.66
N LYS A 166 13.71 -22.72 16.88
CA LYS A 166 13.91 -21.94 18.12
C LYS A 166 15.20 -21.12 18.01
N GLY A 167 15.15 -19.86 18.41
CA GLY A 167 16.27 -18.92 18.34
C GLY A 167 16.49 -18.31 16.95
N VAL A 168 15.57 -18.51 16.02
CA VAL A 168 15.57 -17.81 14.74
C VAL A 168 14.64 -16.59 14.82
N ALA A 169 15.13 -15.44 14.45
CA ALA A 169 14.34 -14.24 14.27
C ALA A 169 13.92 -14.09 12.79
N LEU A 170 12.61 -14.07 12.55
CA LEU A 170 12.06 -13.75 11.23
C LEU A 170 12.10 -12.24 11.01
N LEU A 171 12.60 -11.81 9.86
CA LEU A 171 12.77 -10.39 9.53
C LEU A 171 11.65 -9.90 8.63
N TYR A 172 11.17 -8.69 8.94
CA TYR A 172 10.12 -8.02 8.20
C TYR A 172 10.56 -6.60 7.82
N GLY A 173 10.07 -6.12 6.71
CA GLY A 173 10.11 -4.73 6.28
C GLY A 173 8.78 -4.03 6.60
N PRO A 174 8.61 -2.79 6.14
CA PRO A 174 7.41 -2.01 6.40
C PRO A 174 6.16 -2.68 5.82
N SER A 175 5.00 -2.43 6.44
CA SER A 175 3.72 -2.78 5.85
C SER A 175 3.32 -1.77 4.78
N VAL A 176 2.42 -2.17 3.89
CA VAL A 176 1.87 -1.24 2.87
C VAL A 176 1.13 -0.08 3.54
N ASP A 177 0.36 -0.38 4.60
CA ASP A 177 -0.38 0.63 5.36
C ASP A 177 0.55 1.67 6.02
N GLN A 178 1.66 1.22 6.63
CA GLN A 178 2.66 2.13 7.20
C GLN A 178 3.21 3.11 6.16
N VAL A 179 3.62 2.59 5.00
CA VAL A 179 4.18 3.44 3.93
C VAL A 179 3.10 4.33 3.33
N PHE A 180 1.88 3.83 3.16
CA PHE A 180 0.78 4.64 2.65
C PHE A 180 0.48 5.83 3.57
N ARG A 181 0.45 5.64 4.89
CA ARG A 181 0.24 6.74 5.85
C ARG A 181 1.31 7.83 5.76
N THR A 182 2.55 7.50 5.41
CA THR A 182 3.62 8.50 5.26
C THR A 182 3.45 9.35 4.00
N VAL A 183 2.85 8.80 2.93
CA VAL A 183 2.68 9.52 1.66
C VAL A 183 1.28 10.13 1.50
N ALA A 184 0.30 9.71 2.30
CA ALA A 184 -1.10 10.11 2.14
C ALA A 184 -1.29 11.63 2.23
N VAL A 185 -0.57 12.28 3.13
CA VAL A 185 -0.63 13.75 3.32
C VAL A 185 -0.09 14.46 2.08
N ASP A 186 1.03 13.97 1.55
CA ASP A 186 1.73 14.62 0.42
C ASP A 186 0.91 14.56 -0.87
N ILE A 187 0.15 13.46 -1.08
CA ILE A 187 -0.66 13.29 -2.29
C ILE A 187 -2.08 13.88 -2.18
N SER A 188 -2.50 14.28 -0.98
CA SER A 188 -3.88 14.78 -0.72
C SER A 188 -4.27 15.96 -1.60
N PRO A 189 -3.43 16.99 -1.83
CA PRO A 189 -3.78 18.10 -2.71
C PRO A 189 -4.12 17.65 -4.14
N GLU A 190 -3.29 16.80 -4.74
CA GLU A 190 -3.51 16.30 -6.10
C GLU A 190 -4.79 15.44 -6.21
N VAL A 191 -5.12 14.71 -5.16
CA VAL A 191 -6.37 13.92 -5.10
C VAL A 191 -7.59 14.82 -5.00
N LEU A 192 -7.51 15.92 -4.22
CA LEU A 192 -8.58 16.92 -4.12
C LEU A 192 -8.80 17.66 -5.44
N ASP A 193 -7.73 18.04 -6.13
CA ASP A 193 -7.82 18.67 -7.45
C ASP A 193 -8.49 17.72 -8.46
N ALA A 194 -8.11 16.45 -8.45
CA ALA A 194 -8.74 15.43 -9.29
C ALA A 194 -10.22 15.22 -8.95
N LEU A 195 -10.59 15.28 -7.66
CA LEU A 195 -11.98 15.18 -7.23
C LEU A 195 -12.80 16.37 -7.74
N THR A 196 -12.27 17.58 -7.60
CA THR A 196 -12.92 18.81 -8.07
C THR A 196 -13.12 18.76 -9.57
N PHE A 197 -12.09 18.41 -10.32
CA PHE A 197 -12.16 18.27 -11.78
C PHE A 197 -13.20 17.24 -12.21
N GLU A 198 -13.18 16.05 -11.61
CA GLU A 198 -14.11 14.97 -11.95
C GLU A 198 -15.56 15.34 -11.60
N PHE A 199 -15.77 16.04 -10.48
CA PHE A 199 -17.09 16.51 -10.10
C PHE A 199 -17.65 17.52 -11.11
N LEU A 200 -16.86 18.53 -11.50
CA LEU A 200 -17.25 19.50 -12.49
C LEU A 200 -17.53 18.84 -13.86
N ARG A 201 -16.68 17.94 -14.28
CA ARG A 201 -16.87 17.16 -15.52
C ARG A 201 -18.19 16.37 -15.51
N GLN A 202 -18.53 15.72 -14.40
CA GLN A 202 -19.78 14.98 -14.27
C GLN A 202 -20.99 15.93 -14.26
N PHE A 203 -20.83 17.10 -13.64
CA PHE A 203 -21.86 18.14 -13.63
C PHE A 203 -22.15 18.66 -15.04
N GLU A 204 -21.12 19.03 -15.81
CA GLU A 204 -21.26 19.50 -17.19
C GLU A 204 -21.96 18.49 -18.09
N LEU A 205 -21.57 17.22 -18.00
CA LEU A 205 -22.17 16.14 -18.80
C LEU A 205 -23.67 15.98 -18.55
N ARG A 206 -24.15 16.22 -17.32
CA ARG A 206 -25.57 16.04 -16.98
C ARG A 206 -26.39 17.29 -17.00
N SER A 207 -25.77 18.48 -16.90
CA SER A 207 -26.48 19.75 -17.08
C SER A 207 -26.82 20.01 -18.54
N ALA A 208 -26.13 19.38 -19.48
CA ALA A 208 -26.45 19.45 -20.90
C ALA A 208 -27.71 18.63 -21.28
N ASP A 209 -28.15 17.71 -20.40
CA ASP A 209 -29.35 16.88 -20.59
C ASP A 209 -30.59 17.43 -19.88
N LEU A 210 -30.47 18.60 -19.19
CA LEU A 210 -31.55 19.33 -18.49
C LEU A 210 -31.96 20.60 -19.22
#